data_82ec8290d7a2c9358647d7995af090f3
#
_entry.id   82ec8290d7a2c9358647d7995af090f3
#
_cell.length_a   1.000
_cell.length_b   1.000
_cell.length_c   1.000
_cell.angle_alpha   90.00
_cell.angle_beta   90.00
_cell.angle_gamma   90.00
#
_symmetry.space_group_name_H-M   'P 1'
#
loop_
_entity.id
_entity.type
_entity.pdbx_description
1 polymer ?
#
loop_
_entity_poly.entity_id
_entity_poly.type
_entity_poly.pdbx_seq_one_letter_code
_entity_poly.pdbx_strand_id
1 'polypeptide(L)'
;MTARRPVVTSLVAFAALAAVAGCQQPTPAVTLVSSGHRVRTESASFCRDGQSLAMNTCVQHPQRREVLRVREGELVGIDVDKALSDSGWDYADADLKQRSSVQDKHYLTFKATFINRPTPGVIDLIVRSRSRVAEDAPVTGVWNFQLIQR
;
A
#
# COMPACT_ATOMS: atom_id res chain seq x y z
N MET A 1 -52.90 44.19 19.14
CA MET A 1 -52.58 42.79 19.50
C MET A 1 -51.84 42.17 18.34
N THR A 2 -50.51 42.16 18.35
CA THR A 2 -49.67 41.71 17.26
C THR A 2 -48.90 40.49 17.74
N ALA A 3 -49.26 39.33 17.21
CA ALA A 3 -48.68 38.06 17.53
C ALA A 3 -47.29 37.95 16.85
N ARG A 4 -46.20 37.87 17.65
CA ARG A 4 -44.87 37.50 17.21
C ARG A 4 -44.78 35.99 17.07
N ARG A 5 -44.51 35.47 15.85
CA ARG A 5 -44.20 34.09 15.58
C ARG A 5 -42.70 33.88 15.83
N PRO A 6 -42.28 32.80 16.52
CA PRO A 6 -40.87 32.49 16.69
C PRO A 6 -40.31 31.80 15.44
N VAL A 7 -39.28 32.39 14.86
CA VAL A 7 -38.43 31.78 13.81
C VAL A 7 -37.21 31.13 14.50
N VAL A 8 -37.36 29.94 14.98
CA VAL A 8 -36.23 29.19 15.58
C VAL A 8 -36.40 27.71 15.32
N THR A 9 -36.35 27.24 14.09
CA THR A 9 -36.35 25.79 13.85
C THR A 9 -35.55 25.32 12.64
N SER A 10 -34.72 26.16 12.01
CA SER A 10 -34.03 25.75 10.77
C SER A 10 -32.52 25.61 10.87
N LEU A 11 -31.90 25.80 12.02
CA LEU A 11 -30.41 25.76 12.16
C LEU A 11 -29.85 24.45 12.67
N VAL A 12 -30.66 23.51 13.14
CA VAL A 12 -30.18 22.24 13.73
C VAL A 12 -30.02 21.13 12.69
N ALA A 13 -30.64 21.22 11.53
CA ALA A 13 -30.63 20.16 10.52
C ALA A 13 -29.31 20.12 9.69
N PHE A 14 -28.55 21.22 9.61
CA PHE A 14 -27.30 21.26 8.79
C PHE A 14 -26.06 20.72 9.52
N ALA A 15 -26.06 20.67 10.84
CA ALA A 15 -24.92 20.18 11.61
C ALA A 15 -24.80 18.64 11.62
N ALA A 16 -25.89 17.92 11.36
CA ALA A 16 -25.92 16.45 11.41
C ALA A 16 -25.37 15.77 10.14
N LEU A 17 -25.34 16.48 9.00
CA LEU A 17 -24.85 15.91 7.72
C LEU A 17 -23.32 15.98 7.55
N ALA A 18 -22.64 16.82 8.32
CA ALA A 18 -21.17 16.91 8.25
C ALA A 18 -20.43 15.80 9.01
N ALA A 19 -21.11 15.04 9.86
CA ALA A 19 -20.50 13.98 10.67
C ALA A 19 -20.35 12.62 9.96
N VAL A 20 -20.88 12.46 8.76
CA VAL A 20 -20.88 11.20 8.01
C VAL A 20 -19.82 11.18 6.88
N ALA A 21 -19.02 12.23 6.74
CA ALA A 21 -17.79 12.13 5.97
C ALA A 21 -16.82 11.24 6.80
N GLY A 22 -17.14 9.95 6.85
CA GLY A 22 -16.36 8.96 7.56
C GLY A 22 -14.91 9.07 7.12
N CYS A 23 -14.03 9.44 8.03
CA CYS A 23 -12.60 9.38 7.82
C CYS A 23 -12.27 7.94 7.38
N GLN A 24 -12.18 7.71 6.09
CA GLN A 24 -11.60 6.46 5.60
C GLN A 24 -10.17 6.47 6.11
N GLN A 25 -9.91 5.66 7.12
CA GLN A 25 -8.57 5.50 7.64
C GLN A 25 -7.66 5.11 6.46
N PRO A 26 -6.56 5.84 6.21
CA PRO A 26 -5.66 5.54 5.10
C PRO A 26 -5.18 4.08 5.21
N THR A 27 -4.96 3.45 4.07
CA THR A 27 -4.34 2.13 4.04
C THR A 27 -2.87 2.26 4.45
N PRO A 28 -2.28 1.21 5.04
CA PRO A 28 -0.84 1.21 5.32
C PRO A 28 -0.06 1.53 4.06
N ALA A 29 1.07 2.18 4.21
CA ALA A 29 1.90 2.57 3.08
C ALA A 29 3.23 1.81 3.05
N VAL A 30 3.78 1.70 1.85
CA VAL A 30 5.11 1.15 1.57
C VAL A 30 5.95 2.22 0.89
N THR A 31 7.21 2.35 1.31
CA THR A 31 8.18 3.28 0.74
C THR A 31 9.34 2.50 0.14
N LEU A 32 9.69 2.77 -1.11
CA LEU A 32 10.95 2.33 -1.69
C LEU A 32 11.97 3.45 -1.59
N VAL A 33 13.22 3.10 -1.26
CA VAL A 33 14.34 4.02 -1.09
C VAL A 33 15.55 3.52 -1.87
N SER A 34 16.19 4.39 -2.65
CA SER A 34 17.48 4.09 -3.30
C SER A 34 18.25 5.38 -3.57
N SER A 35 19.54 5.43 -3.24
CA SER A 35 20.46 6.55 -3.51
C SER A 35 19.86 7.93 -3.28
N GLY A 36 19.18 8.14 -2.14
CA GLY A 36 18.57 9.42 -1.78
C GLY A 36 17.22 9.71 -2.43
N HIS A 37 16.75 8.86 -3.35
CA HIS A 37 15.39 8.92 -3.91
C HIS A 37 14.47 8.02 -3.11
N ARG A 38 13.23 8.47 -2.94
CA ARG A 38 12.19 7.66 -2.31
C ARG A 38 10.86 7.85 -2.99
N VAL A 39 10.09 6.80 -3.08
CA VAL A 39 8.70 6.81 -3.52
C VAL A 39 7.86 6.09 -2.49
N ARG A 40 6.73 6.66 -2.12
CA ARG A 40 5.79 6.12 -1.13
C ARG A 40 4.43 5.97 -1.78
N THR A 41 3.80 4.83 -1.57
CA THR A 41 2.44 4.61 -2.05
C THR A 41 1.60 3.91 -0.99
N GLU A 42 0.32 4.18 -1.03
CA GLU A 42 -0.69 3.38 -0.36
C GLU A 42 -0.98 2.12 -1.18
N SER A 43 -1.74 1.20 -0.64
CA SER A 43 -2.03 -0.08 -1.29
C SER A 43 -2.76 0.06 -2.63
N ALA A 44 -2.45 -0.82 -3.56
CA ALA A 44 -3.25 -1.08 -4.75
C ALA A 44 -4.51 -1.89 -4.41
N SER A 45 -4.41 -2.78 -3.43
CA SER A 45 -5.53 -3.52 -2.86
C SER A 45 -5.24 -3.82 -1.39
N PHE A 46 -6.21 -3.63 -0.52
CA PHE A 46 -6.04 -3.88 0.92
C PHE A 46 -7.33 -4.31 1.60
N CYS A 47 -7.28 -5.42 2.32
CA CYS A 47 -8.35 -5.91 3.18
C CYS A 47 -8.05 -5.59 4.63
N ARG A 48 -8.97 -4.94 5.31
CA ARG A 48 -8.90 -4.73 6.76
C ARG A 48 -9.25 -6.04 7.49
N ASP A 49 -8.90 -6.10 8.76
CA ASP A 49 -9.25 -7.22 9.65
C ASP A 49 -8.69 -8.59 9.24
N GLY A 50 -7.55 -8.59 8.53
CA GLY A 50 -6.86 -9.84 8.15
C GLY A 50 -7.58 -10.70 7.11
N GLN A 51 -8.62 -10.15 6.47
CA GLN A 51 -9.34 -10.86 5.41
C GLN A 51 -8.45 -11.09 4.18
N SER A 52 -8.66 -12.19 3.48
CA SER A 52 -7.96 -12.48 2.23
C SER A 52 -8.44 -11.59 1.09
N LEU A 53 -7.52 -11.12 0.24
CA LEU A 53 -7.84 -10.41 -1.00
C LEU A 53 -8.76 -11.21 -1.95
N ALA A 54 -8.78 -12.54 -1.82
CA ALA A 54 -9.66 -13.41 -2.60
C ALA A 54 -11.17 -13.17 -2.32
N MET A 55 -11.52 -12.47 -1.26
CA MET A 55 -12.93 -12.29 -0.84
C MET A 55 -13.62 -11.06 -1.46
N ASN A 56 -12.97 -10.31 -2.34
CA ASN A 56 -13.53 -9.19 -3.13
C ASN A 56 -14.19 -8.02 -2.35
N THR A 57 -14.04 -7.95 -1.04
CA THR A 57 -14.64 -6.90 -0.19
C THR A 57 -13.67 -5.79 0.19
N CYS A 58 -12.51 -5.75 -0.45
CA CYS A 58 -11.37 -4.92 -0.08
C CYS A 58 -11.32 -3.62 -0.87
N VAL A 59 -10.68 -2.59 -0.30
CA VAL A 59 -10.34 -1.38 -1.04
C VAL A 59 -9.44 -1.74 -2.21
N GLN A 60 -9.81 -1.31 -3.43
CA GLN A 60 -9.06 -1.62 -4.65
C GLN A 60 -8.75 -0.36 -5.45
N HIS A 61 -7.45 -0.19 -5.76
CA HIS A 61 -6.92 0.83 -6.67
C HIS A 61 -5.93 0.16 -7.63
N PRO A 62 -6.39 -0.72 -8.53
CA PRO A 62 -5.53 -1.62 -9.31
C PRO A 62 -4.51 -0.89 -10.20
N GLN A 63 -4.79 0.36 -10.56
CA GLN A 63 -3.88 1.18 -11.38
C GLN A 63 -2.81 1.90 -10.55
N ARG A 64 -2.85 1.84 -9.21
CA ARG A 64 -1.85 2.51 -8.38
C ARG A 64 -0.51 1.79 -8.50
N ARG A 65 0.46 2.50 -9.03
CA ARG A 65 1.83 2.04 -9.22
C ARG A 65 2.76 3.24 -9.12
N GLU A 66 3.83 3.11 -8.35
CA GLU A 66 4.87 4.12 -8.24
C GLU A 66 6.14 3.67 -8.95
N VAL A 67 6.90 4.63 -9.48
CA VAL A 67 8.10 4.38 -10.26
C VAL A 67 9.33 4.89 -9.52
N LEU A 68 10.33 4.02 -9.34
CA LEU A 68 11.65 4.37 -8.81
C LEU A 68 12.72 4.09 -9.87
N ARG A 69 13.55 5.08 -10.18
CA ARG A 69 14.68 4.91 -11.11
C ARG A 69 15.93 4.47 -10.35
N VAL A 70 16.52 3.35 -10.74
CA VAL A 70 17.68 2.74 -10.08
C VAL A 70 18.70 2.25 -11.10
N ARG A 71 19.95 2.03 -10.68
CA ARG A 71 20.99 1.43 -11.52
C ARG A 71 21.04 -0.07 -11.34
N GLU A 72 21.63 -0.77 -12.30
CA GLU A 72 21.98 -2.19 -12.14
C GLU A 72 22.83 -2.40 -10.87
N GLY A 73 22.46 -3.38 -10.05
CA GLY A 73 23.15 -3.71 -8.81
C GLY A 73 22.96 -2.73 -7.64
N GLU A 74 22.19 -1.65 -7.83
CA GLU A 74 21.92 -0.67 -6.79
C GLU A 74 21.05 -1.27 -5.67
N LEU A 75 21.35 -0.91 -4.42
CA LEU A 75 20.54 -1.33 -3.27
C LEU A 75 19.23 -0.55 -3.22
N VAL A 76 18.14 -1.30 -3.17
CA VAL A 76 16.80 -0.78 -2.95
C VAL A 76 16.32 -1.21 -1.57
N GLY A 77 15.93 -0.25 -0.75
CA GLY A 77 15.28 -0.47 0.54
C GLY A 77 13.78 -0.49 0.38
N ILE A 78 13.12 -1.40 1.09
CA ILE A 78 11.67 -1.44 1.28
C ILE A 78 11.41 -1.11 2.74
N ASP A 79 10.69 -0.03 2.98
CA ASP A 79 10.27 0.44 4.30
C ASP A 79 8.75 0.34 4.39
N VAL A 80 8.25 -0.36 5.38
CA VAL A 80 6.83 -0.64 5.55
C VAL A 80 6.29 -0.04 6.83
N ASP A 81 5.03 0.41 6.80
CA ASP A 81 4.33 0.86 8.00
C ASP A 81 4.23 -0.26 9.05
N LYS A 82 4.17 0.12 10.33
CA LYS A 82 4.12 -0.82 11.46
C LYS A 82 3.06 -1.92 11.33
N ALA A 83 1.91 -1.58 10.78
CA ALA A 83 0.83 -2.56 10.59
C ALA A 83 1.23 -3.74 9.68
N LEU A 84 2.11 -3.51 8.68
CA LEU A 84 2.59 -4.56 7.80
C LEU A 84 3.65 -5.42 8.49
N SER A 85 4.60 -4.80 9.22
CA SER A 85 5.61 -5.57 9.94
C SER A 85 4.99 -6.44 11.04
N ASP A 86 3.97 -5.94 11.75
CA ASP A 86 3.28 -6.70 12.79
C ASP A 86 2.50 -7.91 12.22
N SER A 87 1.90 -7.77 11.04
CA SER A 87 1.14 -8.86 10.40
C SER A 87 1.99 -9.77 9.51
N GLY A 88 3.16 -9.33 9.12
CA GLY A 88 4.04 -10.01 8.18
C GLY A 88 3.85 -9.53 6.75
N TRP A 89 4.96 -9.47 6.02
CA TRP A 89 4.99 -9.04 4.62
C TRP A 89 6.13 -9.71 3.86
N ASP A 90 5.99 -9.75 2.55
CA ASP A 90 7.02 -10.21 1.64
C ASP A 90 7.04 -9.34 0.38
N TYR A 91 8.07 -9.51 -0.43
CA TYR A 91 8.09 -8.96 -1.78
C TYR A 91 8.43 -10.03 -2.81
N ALA A 92 7.97 -9.82 -4.04
CA ALA A 92 8.38 -10.56 -5.20
C ALA A 92 8.40 -9.64 -6.42
N ASP A 93 9.27 -9.92 -7.38
CA ASP A 93 9.13 -9.37 -8.71
C ASP A 93 8.13 -10.23 -9.53
N ALA A 94 7.56 -9.65 -10.59
CA ALA A 94 6.57 -10.34 -11.42
C ALA A 94 7.13 -11.61 -12.08
N ASP A 95 8.46 -11.66 -12.29
CA ASP A 95 9.17 -12.79 -12.89
C ASP A 95 9.60 -13.85 -11.87
N LEU A 96 9.33 -13.62 -10.59
CA LEU A 96 9.73 -14.46 -9.45
C LEU A 96 11.24 -14.73 -9.36
N LYS A 97 12.06 -13.93 -10.03
CA LYS A 97 13.53 -14.04 -9.96
C LYS A 97 14.10 -13.50 -8.65
N GLN A 98 13.39 -12.55 -8.07
CA GLN A 98 13.71 -12.00 -6.74
C GLN A 98 12.46 -12.07 -5.86
N ARG A 99 12.62 -12.65 -4.70
CA ARG A 99 11.57 -12.69 -3.67
C ARG A 99 12.19 -12.79 -2.28
N SER A 100 11.49 -12.31 -1.28
CA SER A 100 11.83 -12.57 0.12
C SER A 100 10.98 -13.70 0.70
N SER A 101 11.44 -14.30 1.78
CA SER A 101 10.56 -14.96 2.75
C SER A 101 9.68 -13.91 3.44
N VAL A 102 8.66 -14.36 4.15
CA VAL A 102 7.81 -13.47 4.97
C VAL A 102 8.65 -12.84 6.08
N GLN A 103 8.53 -11.52 6.24
CA GLN A 103 9.29 -10.69 7.18
C GLN A 103 8.35 -10.09 8.23
N ASP A 104 8.89 -9.89 9.44
CA ASP A 104 8.30 -9.10 10.53
C ASP A 104 9.06 -7.80 10.79
N LYS A 105 10.03 -7.46 9.93
CA LYS A 105 10.88 -6.27 10.04
C LYS A 105 10.23 -5.09 9.31
N HIS A 106 10.50 -3.88 9.80
CA HIS A 106 10.07 -2.65 9.12
C HIS A 106 10.83 -2.37 7.83
N TYR A 107 12.06 -2.88 7.72
CA TYR A 107 12.94 -2.51 6.63
C TYR A 107 13.73 -3.72 6.11
N LEU A 108 13.82 -3.83 4.79
CA LEU A 108 14.60 -4.84 4.09
C LEU A 108 15.28 -4.21 2.88
N THR A 109 16.46 -4.71 2.50
CA THR A 109 17.15 -4.29 1.28
C THR A 109 17.36 -5.46 0.32
N PHE A 110 17.36 -5.15 -0.97
CA PHE A 110 17.76 -6.08 -2.02
C PHE A 110 18.55 -5.34 -3.12
N LYS A 111 19.25 -6.07 -3.98
CA LYS A 111 19.94 -5.51 -5.15
C LYS A 111 18.99 -5.56 -6.36
N ALA A 112 18.79 -4.41 -7.03
CA ALA A 112 18.06 -4.39 -8.28
C ALA A 112 18.89 -5.06 -9.38
N THR A 113 18.35 -6.11 -10.03
CA THR A 113 19.00 -6.85 -11.10
C THR A 113 18.11 -6.87 -12.32
N PHE A 114 18.54 -6.18 -13.39
CA PHE A 114 17.80 -6.03 -14.65
C PHE A 114 18.20 -7.05 -15.71
N ILE A 115 19.25 -7.84 -15.47
CA ILE A 115 19.78 -8.83 -16.41
C ILE A 115 18.76 -9.95 -16.64
N ASN A 116 18.56 -10.34 -17.91
CA ASN A 116 17.65 -11.41 -18.31
C ASN A 116 16.18 -11.20 -17.89
N ARG A 117 15.70 -9.97 -17.94
CA ARG A 117 14.29 -9.64 -17.72
C ARG A 117 13.48 -9.72 -19.00
N PRO A 118 12.19 -10.11 -18.95
CA PRO A 118 11.29 -10.10 -20.10
C PRO A 118 11.17 -8.70 -20.72
N THR A 119 11.10 -7.68 -19.88
CA THR A 119 11.14 -6.27 -20.30
C THR A 119 12.50 -5.70 -19.92
N PRO A 120 13.38 -5.40 -20.89
CA PRO A 120 14.68 -4.83 -20.62
C PRO A 120 14.59 -3.54 -19.81
N GLY A 121 15.41 -3.42 -18.77
CA GLY A 121 15.48 -2.24 -17.91
C GLY A 121 14.27 -1.97 -17.03
N VAL A 122 13.37 -2.96 -16.85
CA VAL A 122 12.17 -2.83 -16.02
C VAL A 122 12.04 -4.02 -15.06
N ILE A 123 11.71 -3.73 -13.80
CA ILE A 123 11.30 -4.72 -12.80
C ILE A 123 9.95 -4.29 -12.24
N ASP A 124 8.92 -5.10 -12.42
CA ASP A 124 7.66 -4.94 -11.72
C ASP A 124 7.76 -5.61 -10.35
N LEU A 125 7.75 -4.80 -9.30
CA LEU A 125 7.91 -5.23 -7.91
C LEU A 125 6.58 -5.17 -7.19
N ILE A 126 6.26 -6.25 -6.49
CA ILE A 126 5.03 -6.39 -5.70
C ILE A 126 5.43 -6.59 -4.25
N VAL A 127 4.96 -5.73 -3.35
CA VAL A 127 5.01 -5.94 -1.91
C VAL A 127 3.64 -6.44 -1.46
N ARG A 128 3.60 -7.47 -0.61
CA ARG A 128 2.38 -8.10 -0.13
C ARG A 128 2.36 -8.13 1.39
N SER A 129 1.25 -7.76 2.00
CA SER A 129 1.01 -8.03 3.40
C SER A 129 0.33 -9.38 3.59
N ARG A 130 0.55 -9.97 4.76
CA ARG A 130 -0.02 -11.24 5.18
C ARG A 130 -0.94 -11.04 6.38
N SER A 131 -1.83 -12.01 6.65
CA SER A 131 -2.66 -11.97 7.85
C SER A 131 -1.89 -12.33 9.13
N ARG A 132 -0.72 -12.96 8.99
CA ARG A 132 0.23 -13.33 10.05
C ARG A 132 1.62 -13.57 9.47
N VAL A 133 2.63 -13.61 10.31
CA VAL A 133 4.03 -13.89 9.90
C VAL A 133 4.18 -15.38 9.58
N ALA A 134 3.73 -15.79 8.40
CA ALA A 134 3.85 -17.18 7.90
C ALA A 134 3.73 -17.21 6.38
N GLU A 135 4.48 -18.11 5.73
CA GLU A 135 4.50 -18.25 4.27
C GLU A 135 3.13 -18.68 3.67
N ASP A 136 2.38 -19.49 4.41
CA ASP A 136 1.06 -19.98 4.04
C ASP A 136 -0.08 -19.02 4.37
N ALA A 137 0.23 -17.91 5.06
CA ALA A 137 -0.78 -16.95 5.48
C ALA A 137 -1.43 -16.26 4.28
N PRO A 138 -2.74 -16.01 4.31
CA PRO A 138 -3.46 -15.29 3.27
C PRO A 138 -2.86 -13.90 3.01
N VAL A 139 -2.83 -13.50 1.74
CA VAL A 139 -2.47 -12.14 1.34
C VAL A 139 -3.63 -11.21 1.67
N THR A 140 -3.33 -10.14 2.40
CA THR A 140 -4.30 -9.13 2.85
C THR A 140 -4.13 -7.79 2.17
N GLY A 141 -2.99 -7.54 1.53
CA GLY A 141 -2.72 -6.29 0.82
C GLY A 141 -1.63 -6.43 -0.23
N VAL A 142 -1.68 -5.53 -1.23
CA VAL A 142 -0.74 -5.49 -2.34
C VAL A 142 -0.36 -4.04 -2.65
N TRP A 143 0.93 -3.79 -2.84
CA TRP A 143 1.52 -2.52 -3.28
C TRP A 143 2.35 -2.77 -4.53
N ASN A 144 2.07 -2.05 -5.60
CA ASN A 144 2.75 -2.21 -6.88
C ASN A 144 3.76 -1.09 -7.10
N PHE A 145 4.96 -1.47 -7.49
CA PHE A 145 6.03 -0.56 -7.89
C PHE A 145 6.64 -1.00 -9.22
N GLN A 146 7.27 -0.06 -9.87
CA GLN A 146 8.09 -0.32 -11.04
C GLN A 146 9.49 0.26 -10.82
N LEU A 147 10.51 -0.57 -10.91
CA LEU A 147 11.90 -0.10 -10.97
C LEU A 147 12.29 0.06 -12.43
N ILE A 148 12.82 1.21 -12.79
CA ILE A 148 13.29 1.50 -14.15
C ILE A 148 14.79 1.77 -14.09
N GLN A 149 15.53 1.06 -14.93
CA GLN A 149 16.97 1.26 -15.07
C GLN A 149 17.29 2.66 -15.61
N ARG A 150 18.22 3.37 -14.95
CA ARG A 150 18.74 4.68 -15.34
C ARG A 150 20.14 4.61 -15.87
#